data_a54ad77bc0b39ff83915926565c1327c
#
_entry.id   a54ad77bc0b39ff83915926565c1327c
#
_cell.length_a   1.000
_cell.length_b   1.000
_cell.length_c   1.000
_cell.angle_alpha   90.00
_cell.angle_beta   90.00
_cell.angle_gamma   90.00
#
_symmetry.space_group_name_H-M   'P 1'
#
loop_
_entity.id
_entity.type
_entity.pdbx_description
1 polymer ?
#
loop_
_entity_poly.entity_id
_entity_poly.type
_entity_poly.pdbx_seq_one_letter_code
_entity_poly.pdbx_strand_id
1 'polypeptide(L)'
;LTLTPMMSSKLVRAHDTETPNRFHAGIARVLDRVSRGYRRLLERSIDRIWLFGALMLVAVAVSAVLFKVVPSELAPPEDRGVFFASVVGPEGAGFDYTVGQVKQVEQVLLKQVGEGKPMQRVNTRVPGGFGASEEMHTGQAIVFLHDWDKRDVTTDDVVQQVRKELGALPGIRVNPQVRSGLTRGGGQPFQLLLGGPEYGDLAQWRDRVLARMEKNPNFFAVDSDYKETRPQMRVVIDRARAADLGVSVSEIGRT
;
A
#
# COMPACT_ATOMS: atom_id res chain seq x y z
N LEU A 1 28.69 -35.14 31.94
CA LEU A 1 29.69 -35.47 30.89
C LEU A 1 30.18 -36.94 30.94
N THR A 2 29.89 -37.72 31.99
CA THR A 2 30.37 -39.11 32.17
C THR A 2 29.28 -40.16 31.82
N LEU A 3 28.01 -39.78 31.79
CA LEU A 3 26.90 -40.72 31.54
C LEU A 3 26.88 -41.23 30.10
N THR A 4 27.12 -40.39 29.12
CA THR A 4 27.07 -40.74 27.69
C THR A 4 28.16 -41.77 27.30
N PRO A 5 29.47 -41.59 27.68
CA PRO A 5 30.48 -42.61 27.43
C PRO A 5 30.20 -43.92 28.13
N MET A 6 29.70 -43.87 29.37
CA MET A 6 29.41 -45.07 30.18
C MET A 6 28.21 -45.86 29.62
N MET A 7 27.17 -45.17 29.18
CA MET A 7 26.03 -45.81 28.50
C MET A 7 26.44 -46.35 27.13
N SER A 8 27.24 -45.62 26.37
CA SER A 8 27.77 -46.09 25.11
C SER A 8 28.59 -47.37 25.24
N SER A 9 29.45 -47.47 26.24
CA SER A 9 30.26 -48.69 26.49
C SER A 9 29.43 -49.93 26.90
N LYS A 10 28.24 -49.72 27.49
CA LYS A 10 27.36 -50.81 27.92
C LYS A 10 26.29 -51.18 26.89
N LEU A 11 25.81 -50.20 26.09
CA LEU A 11 24.73 -50.42 25.13
C LEU A 11 25.22 -50.71 23.70
N VAL A 12 26.39 -50.19 23.33
CA VAL A 12 26.98 -50.50 22.04
C VAL A 12 27.83 -51.75 22.19
N ARG A 13 27.31 -52.91 21.81
CA ARG A 13 28.11 -54.12 21.66
C ARG A 13 29.20 -53.87 20.63
N ALA A 14 30.42 -54.24 20.96
CA ALA A 14 31.50 -54.34 20.00
C ALA A 14 30.99 -55.18 18.81
N HIS A 15 30.98 -54.57 17.64
CA HIS A 15 30.53 -55.25 16.42
C HIS A 15 31.65 -56.21 16.04
N ASP A 16 31.58 -57.43 16.61
CA ASP A 16 32.41 -58.51 16.10
C ASP A 16 32.14 -58.70 14.63
N THR A 17 33.19 -58.86 13.87
CA THR A 17 33.35 -58.95 12.43
C THR A 17 32.59 -60.12 11.80
N GLU A 18 31.31 -60.30 12.11
CA GLU A 18 30.48 -61.28 11.46
C GLU A 18 29.60 -60.63 10.38
N THR A 19 29.94 -60.98 9.14
CA THR A 19 29.24 -60.79 7.89
C THR A 19 28.28 -59.59 7.83
N PRO A 20 28.65 -58.51 7.16
CA PRO A 20 27.80 -57.30 7.07
C PRO A 20 26.50 -57.70 6.36
N ASN A 21 25.40 -57.54 7.07
CA ASN A 21 24.07 -57.70 6.54
C ASN A 21 23.99 -56.95 5.19
N ARG A 22 23.49 -57.57 4.13
CA ARG A 22 23.49 -56.99 2.74
C ARG A 22 23.02 -55.55 2.70
N PHE A 23 22.11 -55.19 3.59
CA PHE A 23 21.60 -53.84 3.74
C PHE A 23 22.65 -52.86 4.27
N HIS A 24 23.40 -53.23 5.32
CA HIS A 24 24.48 -52.44 5.86
C HIS A 24 25.64 -52.25 4.88
N ALA A 25 25.97 -53.34 4.14
CA ALA A 25 26.96 -53.25 3.08
C ALA A 25 26.51 -52.35 1.88
N GLY A 26 25.22 -52.24 1.65
CA GLY A 26 24.64 -51.31 0.67
C GLY A 26 24.82 -49.85 1.10
N ILE A 27 24.42 -49.55 2.31
CA ILE A 27 24.55 -48.21 2.88
C ILE A 27 26.03 -47.81 2.97
N ALA A 28 26.91 -48.66 3.46
CA ALA A 28 28.35 -48.38 3.52
C ALA A 28 28.93 -48.04 2.14
N ARG A 29 28.56 -48.78 1.09
CA ARG A 29 29.01 -48.50 -0.29
C ARG A 29 28.52 -47.15 -0.81
N VAL A 30 27.30 -46.73 -0.46
CA VAL A 30 26.76 -45.43 -0.84
C VAL A 30 27.51 -44.34 -0.10
N LEU A 31 27.69 -44.46 1.22
CA LEU A 31 28.45 -43.52 2.03
C LEU A 31 29.90 -43.35 1.58
N ASP A 32 30.59 -44.50 1.27
CA ASP A 32 31.94 -44.47 0.71
C ASP A 32 32.01 -43.80 -0.67
N ARG A 33 30.99 -43.97 -1.50
CA ARG A 33 30.92 -43.28 -2.80
C ARG A 33 30.77 -41.78 -2.64
N VAL A 34 29.84 -41.36 -1.76
CA VAL A 34 29.63 -39.95 -1.44
C VAL A 34 30.89 -39.34 -0.84
N SER A 35 31.50 -40.02 0.15
CA SER A 35 32.72 -39.55 0.80
C SER A 35 33.89 -39.41 -0.16
N ARG A 36 34.08 -40.38 -1.08
CA ARG A 36 35.11 -40.27 -2.13
C ARG A 36 34.79 -39.18 -3.14
N GLY A 37 33.51 -38.99 -3.48
CA GLY A 37 33.08 -37.88 -4.33
C GLY A 37 33.39 -36.52 -3.69
N TYR A 38 33.04 -36.37 -2.44
CA TYR A 38 33.30 -35.16 -1.66
C TYR A 38 34.81 -34.88 -1.54
N ARG A 39 35.61 -35.87 -1.21
CA ARG A 39 37.06 -35.73 -1.12
C ARG A 39 37.69 -35.28 -2.42
N ARG A 40 37.31 -35.86 -3.56
CA ARG A 40 37.79 -35.44 -4.87
C ARG A 40 37.40 -34.00 -5.25
N LEU A 41 36.16 -33.62 -4.87
CA LEU A 41 35.69 -32.26 -5.06
C LEU A 41 36.50 -31.28 -4.22
N LEU A 42 36.72 -31.63 -2.97
CA LEU A 42 37.49 -30.81 -2.03
C LEU A 42 38.95 -30.63 -2.47
N GLU A 43 39.62 -31.73 -2.86
CA GLU A 43 40.99 -31.68 -3.40
C GLU A 43 41.06 -30.74 -4.61
N ARG A 44 40.15 -30.89 -5.59
CA ARG A 44 40.10 -30.01 -6.78
C ARG A 44 39.77 -28.54 -6.42
N SER A 45 39.00 -28.33 -5.38
CA SER A 45 38.65 -26.99 -4.92
C SER A 45 39.83 -26.28 -4.27
N ILE A 46 40.62 -27.02 -3.49
CA ILE A 46 41.85 -26.49 -2.87
C ILE A 46 42.93 -26.18 -3.92
N ASP A 47 43.11 -27.05 -4.88
CA ASP A 47 44.06 -26.84 -5.97
C ASP A 47 43.74 -25.62 -6.86
N ARG A 48 42.46 -25.20 -6.87
CA ARG A 48 41.96 -24.07 -7.66
C ARG A 48 41.34 -22.96 -6.80
N ILE A 49 41.94 -22.69 -5.67
CA ILE A 49 41.41 -21.70 -4.71
C ILE A 49 41.22 -20.31 -5.31
N TRP A 50 42.08 -19.94 -6.29
CA TRP A 50 41.95 -18.68 -7.01
C TRP A 50 40.65 -18.56 -7.81
N LEU A 51 40.12 -19.69 -8.31
CA LEU A 51 38.88 -19.73 -9.08
C LEU A 51 37.67 -19.45 -8.17
N PHE A 52 37.69 -19.96 -6.90
CA PHE A 52 36.69 -19.63 -5.91
C PHE A 52 36.80 -18.17 -5.44
N GLY A 53 38.01 -17.65 -5.32
CA GLY A 53 38.25 -16.23 -5.07
C GLY A 53 37.67 -15.33 -6.19
N ALA A 54 37.92 -15.71 -7.45
CA ALA A 54 37.36 -15.00 -8.59
C ALA A 54 35.80 -15.09 -8.63
N LEU A 55 35.23 -16.26 -8.38
CA LEU A 55 33.78 -16.45 -8.30
C LEU A 55 33.16 -15.61 -7.18
N MET A 56 33.80 -15.57 -6.02
CA MET A 56 33.36 -14.72 -4.90
C MET A 56 33.40 -13.24 -5.27
N LEU A 57 34.45 -12.80 -5.95
CA LEU A 57 34.58 -11.42 -6.40
C LEU A 57 33.48 -11.05 -7.42
N VAL A 58 33.20 -11.95 -8.35
CA VAL A 58 32.08 -11.79 -9.29
C VAL A 58 30.75 -11.73 -8.56
N ALA A 59 30.51 -12.61 -7.57
CA ALA A 59 29.29 -12.60 -6.79
C ALA A 59 29.12 -11.27 -6.03
N VAL A 60 30.18 -10.75 -5.42
CA VAL A 60 30.17 -9.44 -4.74
C VAL A 60 29.88 -8.31 -5.74
N ALA A 61 30.52 -8.33 -6.91
CA ALA A 61 30.28 -7.33 -7.95
C ALA A 61 28.83 -7.36 -8.45
N VAL A 62 28.28 -8.55 -8.73
CA VAL A 62 26.88 -8.73 -9.13
C VAL A 62 25.94 -8.23 -8.03
N SER A 63 26.21 -8.57 -6.76
CA SER A 63 25.40 -8.10 -5.63
C SER A 63 25.41 -6.57 -5.51
N ALA A 64 26.56 -5.94 -5.69
CA ALA A 64 26.69 -4.49 -5.67
C ALA A 64 25.92 -3.80 -6.82
N VAL A 65 25.95 -4.41 -8.01
CA VAL A 65 25.15 -3.93 -9.15
C VAL A 65 23.65 -4.11 -8.89
N LEU A 66 23.22 -5.28 -8.41
CA LEU A 66 21.83 -5.55 -8.06
C LEU A 66 21.32 -4.59 -7.00
N PHE A 67 22.13 -4.30 -5.98
CA PHE A 67 21.76 -3.35 -4.92
C PHE A 67 21.49 -1.94 -5.44
N LYS A 68 22.15 -1.53 -6.53
CA LYS A 68 21.94 -0.23 -7.18
C LYS A 68 20.78 -0.23 -8.17
N VAL A 69 20.52 -1.35 -8.83
CA VAL A 69 19.54 -1.45 -9.93
C VAL A 69 18.16 -1.84 -9.40
N VAL A 70 18.11 -2.69 -8.38
CA VAL A 70 16.83 -3.11 -7.80
C VAL A 70 16.23 -1.94 -7.01
N PRO A 71 15.02 -1.46 -7.39
CA PRO A 71 14.35 -0.41 -6.65
C PRO A 71 14.06 -0.88 -5.22
N SER A 72 14.32 0.03 -4.27
CA SER A 72 14.02 -0.23 -2.85
C SER A 72 12.55 0.05 -2.60
N GLU A 73 11.76 -1.00 -2.46
CA GLU A 73 10.35 -0.92 -2.12
C GLU A 73 10.11 -1.47 -0.70
N LEU A 74 9.26 -0.77 0.06
CA LEU A 74 8.94 -1.19 1.42
C LEU A 74 8.05 -2.46 1.43
N ALA A 75 7.21 -2.58 0.42
CA ALA A 75 6.40 -3.75 0.12
C ALA A 75 6.00 -3.73 -1.35
N PRO A 76 6.08 -4.86 -2.05
CA PRO A 76 5.55 -4.94 -3.40
C PRO A 76 4.03 -4.70 -3.39
N PRO A 77 3.48 -4.03 -4.43
CA PRO A 77 2.04 -3.88 -4.56
C PRO A 77 1.39 -5.27 -4.69
N GLU A 78 0.48 -5.58 -3.76
CA GLU A 78 -0.28 -6.82 -3.78
C GLU A 78 -1.59 -6.62 -4.56
N ASP A 79 -1.89 -7.51 -5.48
CA ASP A 79 -3.18 -7.54 -6.14
C ASP A 79 -4.22 -8.26 -5.26
N ARG A 80 -4.97 -7.48 -4.48
CA ARG A 80 -6.01 -7.98 -3.56
C ARG A 80 -7.40 -8.02 -4.17
N GLY A 81 -7.55 -7.67 -5.44
CA GLY A 81 -8.85 -7.59 -6.08
C GLY A 81 -9.79 -6.53 -5.49
N VAL A 82 -9.24 -5.51 -4.81
CA VAL A 82 -10.02 -4.42 -4.21
C VAL A 82 -9.32 -3.09 -4.44
N PHE A 83 -10.08 -2.10 -4.90
CA PHE A 83 -9.60 -0.73 -4.93
C PHE A 83 -10.63 0.25 -4.37
N PHE A 84 -10.16 1.44 -4.03
CA PHE A 84 -10.97 2.50 -3.44
C PHE A 84 -10.96 3.70 -4.36
N ALA A 85 -12.12 4.28 -4.62
CA ALA A 85 -12.24 5.54 -5.32
C ALA A 85 -12.77 6.60 -4.35
N SER A 86 -11.89 7.53 -3.97
CA SER A 86 -12.29 8.69 -3.16
C SER A 86 -12.94 9.72 -4.05
N VAL A 87 -14.11 10.20 -3.67
CA VAL A 87 -14.89 11.22 -4.38
C VAL A 87 -14.88 12.48 -3.52
N VAL A 88 -14.43 13.58 -4.08
CA VAL A 88 -14.37 14.89 -3.39
C VAL A 88 -15.12 15.91 -4.23
N GLY A 89 -16.21 16.43 -3.67
CA GLY A 89 -16.98 17.53 -4.23
C GLY A 89 -16.40 18.91 -3.87
N PRO A 90 -17.03 19.97 -4.32
CA PRO A 90 -16.70 21.34 -3.93
C PRO A 90 -16.84 21.53 -2.41
N GLU A 91 -15.98 22.35 -1.82
CA GLU A 91 -16.08 22.73 -0.41
C GLU A 91 -17.46 23.34 -0.10
N GLY A 92 -18.10 22.85 0.95
CA GLY A 92 -19.46 23.28 1.31
C GLY A 92 -20.59 22.64 0.52
N ALA A 93 -20.32 21.69 -0.36
CA ALA A 93 -21.36 20.91 -1.01
C ALA A 93 -22.17 20.12 0.04
N GLY A 94 -23.49 20.17 -0.08
CA GLY A 94 -24.40 19.46 0.80
C GLY A 94 -24.46 17.96 0.49
N PHE A 95 -25.08 17.21 1.41
CA PHE A 95 -25.24 15.75 1.31
C PHE A 95 -25.93 15.34 0.00
N ASP A 96 -27.04 15.97 -0.38
CA ASP A 96 -27.81 15.59 -1.56
C ASP A 96 -27.03 15.79 -2.86
N TYR A 97 -26.25 16.87 -2.96
CA TYR A 97 -25.35 17.09 -4.09
C TYR A 97 -24.32 15.96 -4.19
N THR A 98 -23.66 15.64 -3.08
CA THR A 98 -22.65 14.61 -3.04
C THR A 98 -23.21 13.23 -3.37
N VAL A 99 -24.40 12.89 -2.86
CA VAL A 99 -25.10 11.66 -3.22
C VAL A 99 -25.39 11.59 -4.72
N GLY A 100 -25.87 12.69 -5.31
CA GLY A 100 -26.11 12.77 -6.75
C GLY A 100 -24.86 12.49 -7.57
N GLN A 101 -23.72 13.04 -7.16
CA GLN A 101 -22.43 12.85 -7.82
C GLN A 101 -21.87 11.44 -7.63
N VAL A 102 -21.96 10.89 -6.41
CA VAL A 102 -21.52 9.51 -6.13
C VAL A 102 -22.33 8.50 -6.92
N LYS A 103 -23.64 8.73 -7.14
CA LYS A 103 -24.45 7.90 -8.04
C LYS A 103 -23.95 7.92 -9.48
N GLN A 104 -23.44 9.05 -9.99
CA GLN A 104 -22.84 9.07 -11.34
C GLN A 104 -21.55 8.24 -11.38
N VAL A 105 -20.70 8.33 -10.35
CA VAL A 105 -19.51 7.47 -10.20
C VAL A 105 -19.91 6.00 -10.19
N GLU A 106 -20.93 5.64 -9.41
CA GLU A 106 -21.46 4.29 -9.32
C GLU A 106 -21.93 3.78 -10.67
N GLN A 107 -22.69 4.57 -11.42
CA GLN A 107 -23.15 4.20 -12.76
C GLN A 107 -22.02 3.92 -13.75
N VAL A 108 -20.92 4.68 -13.67
CA VAL A 108 -19.73 4.44 -14.50
C VAL A 108 -19.09 3.11 -14.11
N LEU A 109 -18.92 2.85 -12.81
CA LEU A 109 -18.31 1.63 -12.30
C LEU A 109 -19.18 0.38 -12.59
N LEU A 110 -20.50 0.50 -12.47
CA LEU A 110 -21.44 -0.60 -12.74
C LEU A 110 -21.40 -1.08 -14.21
N LYS A 111 -20.95 -0.25 -15.14
CA LYS A 111 -20.73 -0.70 -16.54
C LYS A 111 -19.67 -1.80 -16.63
N GLN A 112 -18.76 -1.88 -15.67
CA GLN A 112 -17.69 -2.86 -15.60
C GLN A 112 -18.01 -4.05 -14.67
N VAL A 113 -19.23 -4.13 -14.13
CA VAL A 113 -19.72 -5.22 -13.28
C VAL A 113 -20.49 -6.23 -14.11
N GLY A 114 -20.27 -7.52 -13.90
CA GLY A 114 -21.01 -8.62 -14.54
C GLY A 114 -20.14 -9.81 -14.94
N GLU A 115 -20.79 -10.83 -15.52
CA GLU A 115 -20.08 -12.01 -16.04
C GLU A 115 -19.15 -11.61 -17.19
N GLY A 116 -17.91 -12.09 -17.15
CA GLY A 116 -16.88 -11.77 -18.14
C GLY A 116 -16.30 -10.35 -18.00
N LYS A 117 -16.67 -9.59 -16.96
CA LYS A 117 -16.12 -8.29 -16.64
C LYS A 117 -15.25 -8.39 -15.39
N PRO A 118 -14.27 -7.47 -15.20
CA PRO A 118 -13.33 -7.58 -14.10
C PRO A 118 -13.96 -7.30 -12.73
N MET A 119 -15.02 -6.50 -12.65
CA MET A 119 -15.63 -6.08 -11.38
C MET A 119 -16.78 -7.00 -10.99
N GLN A 120 -16.78 -7.43 -9.72
CA GLN A 120 -17.83 -8.26 -9.13
C GLN A 120 -18.93 -7.41 -8.50
N ARG A 121 -18.53 -6.37 -7.73
CA ARG A 121 -19.48 -5.50 -7.02
C ARG A 121 -18.85 -4.16 -6.70
N VAL A 122 -19.72 -3.16 -6.55
CA VAL A 122 -19.37 -1.79 -6.14
C VAL A 122 -20.18 -1.46 -4.90
N ASN A 123 -19.52 -0.87 -3.92
CA ASN A 123 -20.11 -0.38 -2.68
C ASN A 123 -19.83 1.11 -2.59
N THR A 124 -20.86 1.94 -2.58
CA THR A 124 -20.73 3.39 -2.47
C THR A 124 -21.26 3.88 -1.14
N ARG A 125 -20.67 4.94 -0.61
CA ARG A 125 -21.12 5.60 0.60
C ARG A 125 -20.87 7.09 0.58
N VAL A 126 -21.72 7.82 1.25
CA VAL A 126 -21.64 9.24 1.55
C VAL A 126 -22.03 9.43 3.02
N PRO A 127 -21.23 10.10 3.83
CA PRO A 127 -19.89 10.64 3.57
C PRO A 127 -18.80 9.58 3.36
N GLY A 128 -17.67 9.98 2.75
CA GLY A 128 -16.57 9.06 2.39
C GLY A 128 -15.65 8.66 3.55
N GLY A 129 -15.66 9.40 4.66
CA GLY A 129 -14.80 9.17 5.83
C GLY A 129 -15.27 8.05 6.77
N PHE A 130 -14.37 7.60 7.66
CA PHE A 130 -14.69 6.79 8.83
C PHE A 130 -14.31 7.61 10.08
N GLY A 131 -15.26 8.13 10.82
CA GLY A 131 -14.96 8.82 12.05
C GLY A 131 -15.86 10.02 12.36
N ALA A 132 -15.53 10.76 13.42
CA ALA A 132 -16.37 11.81 13.99
C ALA A 132 -16.43 13.11 13.17
N SER A 133 -15.55 13.33 12.19
CA SER A 133 -15.58 14.47 11.28
C SER A 133 -15.96 14.00 9.88
N GLU A 134 -17.22 13.70 9.67
CA GLU A 134 -17.74 13.33 8.35
C GLU A 134 -17.97 14.58 7.50
N GLU A 135 -17.15 14.73 6.48
CA GLU A 135 -17.27 15.83 5.53
C GLU A 135 -18.33 15.47 4.48
N MET A 136 -19.46 16.19 4.51
CA MET A 136 -20.62 15.92 3.64
C MET A 136 -20.33 16.06 2.16
N HIS A 137 -19.28 16.78 1.78
CA HIS A 137 -18.83 16.94 0.40
C HIS A 137 -17.93 15.80 -0.09
N THR A 138 -17.74 14.76 0.73
CA THR A 138 -16.92 13.60 0.36
C THR A 138 -17.75 12.34 0.19
N GLY A 139 -17.30 11.47 -0.71
CA GLY A 139 -17.85 10.14 -0.92
C GLY A 139 -16.75 9.12 -1.14
N GLN A 140 -17.11 7.84 -1.10
CA GLN A 140 -16.20 6.76 -1.38
C GLN A 140 -16.91 5.63 -2.12
N ALA A 141 -16.25 5.10 -3.15
CA ALA A 141 -16.62 3.83 -3.74
C ALA A 141 -15.56 2.77 -3.39
N ILE A 142 -16.00 1.61 -2.96
CA ILE A 142 -15.19 0.42 -2.72
C ILE A 142 -15.57 -0.59 -3.79
N VAL A 143 -14.62 -0.93 -4.61
CA VAL A 143 -14.83 -1.81 -5.77
C VAL A 143 -14.12 -3.13 -5.51
N PHE A 144 -14.88 -4.21 -5.65
CA PHE A 144 -14.37 -5.57 -5.54
C PHE A 144 -14.32 -6.19 -6.94
N LEU A 145 -13.18 -6.73 -7.28
CA LEU A 145 -12.97 -7.48 -8.50
C LEU A 145 -13.26 -8.96 -8.27
N HIS A 146 -13.43 -9.70 -9.35
CA HIS A 146 -13.43 -11.16 -9.28
C HIS A 146 -12.07 -11.68 -8.78
N ASP A 147 -12.07 -12.90 -8.27
CA ASP A 147 -10.84 -13.59 -7.86
C ASP A 147 -9.85 -13.62 -9.03
N TRP A 148 -8.58 -13.58 -8.72
CA TRP A 148 -7.49 -13.47 -9.72
C TRP A 148 -7.43 -14.65 -10.71
N ASP A 149 -7.97 -15.81 -10.35
CA ASP A 149 -8.13 -16.97 -11.23
C ASP A 149 -9.28 -16.82 -12.26
N LYS A 150 -10.17 -15.83 -12.06
CA LYS A 150 -11.34 -15.56 -12.92
C LYS A 150 -11.21 -14.27 -13.73
N ARG A 151 -10.06 -13.64 -13.73
CA ARG A 151 -9.81 -12.40 -14.47
C ARG A 151 -8.42 -12.39 -15.09
N ASP A 152 -8.31 -11.84 -16.29
CA ASP A 152 -7.04 -11.73 -17.03
C ASP A 152 -6.33 -10.38 -16.81
N VAL A 153 -6.94 -9.46 -16.05
CA VAL A 153 -6.44 -8.11 -15.80
C VAL A 153 -6.12 -7.91 -14.32
N THR A 154 -5.07 -7.15 -14.04
CA THR A 154 -4.72 -6.79 -12.66
C THR A 154 -5.62 -5.70 -12.10
N THR A 155 -5.67 -5.57 -10.76
CA THR A 155 -6.40 -4.47 -10.12
C THR A 155 -5.87 -3.10 -10.57
N ASP A 156 -4.57 -2.97 -10.81
CA ASP A 156 -3.97 -1.71 -11.26
C ASP A 156 -4.39 -1.36 -12.69
N ASP A 157 -4.44 -2.33 -13.59
CA ASP A 157 -4.93 -2.13 -14.97
C ASP A 157 -6.37 -1.59 -14.98
N VAL A 158 -7.24 -2.19 -14.15
CA VAL A 158 -8.62 -1.74 -14.00
C VAL A 158 -8.68 -0.32 -13.44
N VAL A 159 -7.87 -0.01 -12.45
CA VAL A 159 -7.77 1.35 -11.88
C VAL A 159 -7.34 2.37 -12.94
N GLN A 160 -6.34 2.04 -13.77
CA GLN A 160 -5.89 2.92 -14.85
C GLN A 160 -6.99 3.15 -15.90
N GLN A 161 -7.75 2.10 -16.23
CA GLN A 161 -8.86 2.20 -17.17
C GLN A 161 -9.98 3.12 -16.65
N VAL A 162 -10.47 2.87 -15.43
CA VAL A 162 -11.56 3.66 -14.85
C VAL A 162 -11.15 5.08 -14.50
N ARG A 163 -9.87 5.34 -14.24
CA ARG A 163 -9.36 6.69 -13.95
C ARG A 163 -9.69 7.68 -15.05
N LYS A 164 -9.59 7.26 -16.31
CA LYS A 164 -9.92 8.13 -17.47
C LYS A 164 -11.41 8.47 -17.51
N GLU A 165 -12.26 7.46 -17.27
CA GLU A 165 -13.72 7.64 -17.29
C GLU A 165 -14.20 8.48 -16.11
N LEU A 166 -13.68 8.21 -14.92
CA LEU A 166 -14.05 8.92 -13.70
C LEU A 166 -13.50 10.36 -13.67
N GLY A 167 -12.34 10.59 -14.27
CA GLY A 167 -11.75 11.92 -14.39
C GLY A 167 -12.51 12.87 -15.34
N ALA A 168 -13.38 12.33 -16.18
CA ALA A 168 -14.24 13.11 -17.08
C ALA A 168 -15.53 13.62 -16.40
N LEU A 169 -15.84 13.17 -15.17
CA LEU A 169 -17.05 13.58 -14.47
C LEU A 169 -16.93 15.03 -13.96
N PRO A 170 -17.84 15.94 -14.38
CA PRO A 170 -17.77 17.33 -13.96
C PRO A 170 -18.23 17.53 -12.51
N GLY A 171 -17.70 18.55 -11.85
CA GLY A 171 -18.15 18.95 -10.52
C GLY A 171 -17.61 18.14 -9.34
N ILE A 172 -16.82 17.12 -9.61
CA ILE A 172 -16.15 16.29 -8.58
C ILE A 172 -14.74 15.91 -8.99
N ARG A 173 -13.92 15.58 -8.02
CA ARG A 173 -12.65 14.91 -8.22
C ARG A 173 -12.75 13.48 -7.73
N VAL A 174 -12.42 12.52 -8.59
CA VAL A 174 -12.45 11.10 -8.25
C VAL A 174 -11.03 10.56 -8.36
N ASN A 175 -10.53 9.97 -7.28
CA ASN A 175 -9.21 9.37 -7.23
C ASN A 175 -9.30 7.86 -6.93
N PRO A 176 -9.29 7.01 -7.96
CA PRO A 176 -9.22 5.57 -7.77
C PRO A 176 -7.79 5.15 -7.46
N GLN A 177 -7.61 4.35 -6.39
CA GLN A 177 -6.30 3.89 -5.92
C GLN A 177 -6.37 2.50 -5.28
N VAL A 178 -5.34 1.70 -5.49
CA VAL A 178 -5.12 0.46 -4.74
C VAL A 178 -4.43 0.81 -3.43
N ARG A 179 -4.92 0.30 -2.31
CA ARG A 179 -4.27 0.50 -1.01
C ARG A 179 -3.25 -0.61 -0.75
N SER A 180 -2.05 -0.23 -0.38
CA SER A 180 -1.05 -1.18 0.11
C SER A 180 -1.49 -1.82 1.42
N GLY A 181 -1.30 -3.14 1.54
CA GLY A 181 -1.74 -3.91 2.70
C GLY A 181 -0.99 -3.60 3.99
N LEU A 182 0.17 -2.99 3.91
CA LEU A 182 1.01 -2.66 5.07
C LEU A 182 0.73 -1.27 5.65
N THR A 183 0.09 -0.38 4.90
CA THR A 183 -0.30 0.93 5.42
C THR A 183 -1.67 0.87 6.07
N ARG A 184 -1.71 0.88 7.39
CA ARG A 184 -2.94 0.89 8.20
C ARG A 184 -3.79 2.15 8.08
N GLY A 185 -3.28 3.20 7.47
CA GLY A 185 -4.01 4.44 7.22
C GLY A 185 -4.10 4.65 5.72
N GLY A 186 -5.27 5.06 5.21
CA GLY A 186 -5.44 5.45 3.81
C GLY A 186 -4.65 6.71 3.42
N GLY A 187 -3.40 6.80 3.87
CA GLY A 187 -2.50 7.92 3.56
C GLY A 187 -2.11 7.92 2.09
N GLN A 188 -1.92 9.11 1.56
CA GLN A 188 -1.37 9.29 0.22
C GLN A 188 0.06 8.75 0.18
N PRO A 189 0.50 8.15 -0.95
CA PRO A 189 1.87 7.61 -1.09
C PRO A 189 2.96 8.65 -0.86
N PHE A 190 2.66 9.91 -1.16
CA PHE A 190 3.53 11.05 -0.94
C PHE A 190 2.80 12.11 -0.13
N GLN A 191 3.40 12.55 0.96
CA GLN A 191 2.90 13.62 1.82
C GLN A 191 4.01 14.62 2.07
N LEU A 192 3.74 15.88 1.76
CA LEU A 192 4.65 17.00 2.03
C LEU A 192 4.05 17.86 3.14
N LEU A 193 4.76 17.99 4.25
CA LEU A 193 4.36 18.85 5.35
C LEU A 193 5.01 20.23 5.20
N LEU A 194 4.19 21.27 5.10
CA LEU A 194 4.64 22.65 5.11
C LEU A 194 4.37 23.25 6.49
N GLY A 195 5.40 23.77 7.15
CA GLY A 195 5.31 24.43 8.44
C GLY A 195 5.77 25.90 8.36
N GLY A 196 5.11 26.77 9.10
CA GLY A 196 5.47 28.19 9.16
C GLY A 196 4.69 28.93 10.27
N PRO A 197 5.12 30.11 10.68
CA PRO A 197 4.47 30.85 11.76
C PRO A 197 3.17 31.55 11.34
N GLU A 198 3.02 31.90 10.05
CA GLU A 198 1.90 32.67 9.52
C GLU A 198 1.12 31.85 8.48
N TYR A 199 -0.20 31.78 8.65
CA TYR A 199 -1.07 31.05 7.71
C TYR A 199 -1.09 31.67 6.30
N GLY A 200 -0.98 33.00 6.18
CA GLY A 200 -0.93 33.68 4.90
C GLY A 200 0.29 33.32 4.06
N ASP A 201 1.45 33.18 4.70
CA ASP A 201 2.67 32.71 4.04
C ASP A 201 2.58 31.26 3.64
N LEU A 202 2.01 30.42 4.52
CA LEU A 202 1.75 29.01 4.22
C LEU A 202 0.84 28.83 3.01
N ALA A 203 -0.22 29.64 2.89
CA ALA A 203 -1.11 29.61 1.73
C ALA A 203 -0.36 29.92 0.43
N GLN A 204 0.50 30.95 0.43
CA GLN A 204 1.30 31.29 -0.75
C GLN A 204 2.29 30.19 -1.14
N TRP A 205 2.96 29.60 -0.15
CA TRP A 205 3.87 28.47 -0.39
C TRP A 205 3.12 27.23 -0.88
N ARG A 206 1.99 26.91 -0.29
CA ARG A 206 1.09 25.85 -0.75
C ARG A 206 0.79 26.02 -2.24
N ASP A 207 0.31 27.21 -2.64
CA ASP A 207 -0.10 27.46 -4.02
C ASP A 207 1.07 27.32 -5.01
N ARG A 208 2.27 27.79 -4.62
CA ARG A 208 3.49 27.62 -5.43
C ARG A 208 3.87 26.15 -5.58
N VAL A 209 3.79 25.37 -4.50
CA VAL A 209 4.12 23.94 -4.50
C VAL A 209 3.10 23.18 -5.35
N LEU A 210 1.81 23.40 -5.13
CA LEU A 210 0.73 22.79 -5.91
C LEU A 210 0.90 23.04 -7.41
N ALA A 211 1.08 24.31 -7.80
CA ALA A 211 1.27 24.68 -9.20
C ALA A 211 2.51 24.03 -9.86
N ARG A 212 3.54 23.71 -9.06
CA ARG A 212 4.72 23.00 -9.55
C ARG A 212 4.52 21.51 -9.63
N MET A 213 3.80 20.94 -8.68
CA MET A 213 3.46 19.50 -8.68
C MET A 213 2.48 19.14 -9.79
N GLU A 214 1.47 19.96 -10.04
CA GLU A 214 0.49 19.76 -11.13
C GLU A 214 1.13 19.74 -12.52
N LYS A 215 2.23 20.45 -12.70
CA LYS A 215 3.00 20.44 -13.96
C LYS A 215 3.86 19.21 -14.15
N ASN A 216 4.06 18.41 -13.12
CA ASN A 216 4.90 17.22 -13.18
C ASN A 216 4.03 15.98 -13.43
N PRO A 217 4.22 15.26 -14.55
CA PRO A 217 3.38 14.11 -14.92
C PRO A 217 3.47 12.92 -13.95
N ASN A 218 4.43 12.93 -13.02
CA ASN A 218 4.57 11.87 -12.02
C ASN A 218 3.64 12.06 -10.80
N PHE A 219 2.99 13.22 -10.66
CA PHE A 219 2.03 13.47 -9.58
C PHE A 219 0.60 13.47 -10.12
N PHE A 220 -0.28 12.76 -9.42
CA PHE A 220 -1.70 12.70 -9.73
C PHE A 220 -2.52 13.13 -8.52
N ALA A 221 -3.64 13.81 -8.77
CA ALA A 221 -4.59 14.22 -7.74
C ALA A 221 -3.93 14.96 -6.56
N VAL A 222 -3.07 15.94 -6.89
CA VAL A 222 -2.42 16.78 -5.87
C VAL A 222 -3.49 17.58 -5.14
N ASP A 223 -3.49 17.51 -3.81
CA ASP A 223 -4.44 18.25 -2.96
C ASP A 223 -3.74 18.75 -1.69
N SER A 224 -4.37 19.66 -0.98
CA SER A 224 -3.89 20.26 0.26
C SER A 224 -4.99 20.18 1.32
N ASP A 225 -4.61 19.89 2.56
CA ASP A 225 -5.54 19.87 3.69
C ASP A 225 -6.00 21.28 4.10
N TYR A 226 -5.15 22.30 3.88
CA TYR A 226 -5.49 23.67 4.17
C TYR A 226 -6.19 24.33 2.97
N LYS A 227 -7.48 24.64 3.13
CA LYS A 227 -8.32 25.31 2.12
C LYS A 227 -9.06 26.48 2.75
N GLU A 228 -8.89 27.67 2.17
CA GLU A 228 -9.56 28.90 2.60
C GLU A 228 -10.94 29.10 1.90
N THR A 229 -11.32 28.14 1.07
CA THR A 229 -12.51 28.24 0.22
C THR A 229 -13.80 27.78 0.87
N ARG A 230 -13.76 27.36 2.14
CA ARG A 230 -14.96 26.89 2.85
C ARG A 230 -15.91 28.05 3.12
N PRO A 231 -17.13 28.05 2.59
CA PRO A 231 -18.10 29.11 2.90
C PRO A 231 -18.35 29.20 4.40
N GLN A 232 -18.25 30.41 4.95
CA GLN A 232 -18.50 30.68 6.37
C GLN A 232 -19.60 31.73 6.49
N MET A 233 -20.55 31.48 7.36
CA MET A 233 -21.51 32.49 7.80
C MET A 233 -20.95 33.17 9.05
N ARG A 234 -20.66 34.47 8.93
CA ARG A 234 -20.22 35.26 10.09
C ARG A 234 -21.42 36.07 10.60
N VAL A 235 -21.89 35.74 11.80
CA VAL A 235 -22.92 36.50 12.48
C VAL A 235 -22.24 37.60 13.33
N VAL A 236 -22.47 38.84 12.98
CA VAL A 236 -21.94 40.00 13.73
C VAL A 236 -23.13 40.59 14.51
N ILE A 237 -23.06 40.47 15.85
CA ILE A 237 -24.06 40.99 16.72
C ILE A 237 -23.83 42.46 16.98
N ASP A 238 -24.77 43.32 16.62
CA ASP A 238 -24.80 44.71 17.01
C ASP A 238 -25.18 44.83 18.48
N ARG A 239 -24.17 44.98 19.34
CA ARG A 239 -24.33 45.00 20.78
C ARG A 239 -25.10 46.23 21.29
N ALA A 240 -24.97 47.38 20.62
CA ALA A 240 -25.67 48.59 20.96
C ALA A 240 -27.18 48.43 20.73
N ARG A 241 -27.52 47.94 19.54
CA ARG A 241 -28.93 47.70 19.20
C ARG A 241 -29.57 46.60 20.01
N ALA A 242 -28.82 45.54 20.36
CA ALA A 242 -29.30 44.51 21.24
C ALA A 242 -29.63 45.05 22.66
N ALA A 243 -28.73 45.91 23.18
CA ALA A 243 -28.97 46.58 24.49
C ALA A 243 -30.19 47.49 24.44
N ASP A 244 -30.37 48.28 23.39
CA ASP A 244 -31.53 49.20 23.22
C ASP A 244 -32.83 48.40 23.16
N LEU A 245 -32.82 47.17 22.63
CA LEU A 245 -33.96 46.26 22.55
C LEU A 245 -34.14 45.40 23.82
N GLY A 246 -33.25 45.53 24.83
CA GLY A 246 -33.30 44.74 26.04
C GLY A 246 -32.94 43.27 25.86
N VAL A 247 -32.34 42.85 24.74
CA VAL A 247 -31.94 41.46 24.44
C VAL A 247 -30.47 41.28 24.79
N SER A 248 -30.21 40.27 25.62
CA SER A 248 -28.80 39.98 25.99
C SER A 248 -28.06 39.25 24.85
N VAL A 249 -26.73 39.55 24.69
CA VAL A 249 -25.90 38.87 23.74
C VAL A 249 -25.88 37.35 23.95
N SER A 250 -26.06 36.89 25.20
CA SER A 250 -26.11 35.48 25.53
C SER A 250 -27.44 34.82 25.05
N GLU A 251 -28.53 35.55 24.98
CA GLU A 251 -29.79 35.04 24.41
C GLU A 251 -29.68 34.90 22.88
N ILE A 252 -29.10 35.90 22.20
CA ILE A 252 -28.86 35.82 20.76
C ILE A 252 -27.92 34.64 20.39
N GLY A 253 -26.96 34.33 21.26
CA GLY A 253 -26.01 33.23 21.02
C GLY A 253 -26.58 31.83 21.33
N ARG A 254 -27.76 31.73 21.97
CA ARG A 254 -28.43 30.48 22.24
C ARG A 254 -29.50 30.10 21.19
N THR A 255 -29.91 31.04 20.39
CA THR A 255 -30.84 30.86 19.29
C THR A 255 -30.15 30.40 18.04
#